data_3d629b784e2324b95107302bff3543a8
#
_entry.id   3d629b784e2324b95107302bff3543a8
#
_cell.length_a   1.000
_cell.length_b   1.000
_cell.length_c   1.000
_cell.angle_alpha   90.00
_cell.angle_beta   90.00
_cell.angle_gamma   90.00
#
_symmetry.space_group_name_H-M   'P 1'
#
loop_
_entity.id
_entity.type
_entity.pdbx_description
1 polymer ?
#
loop_
_entity_poly.entity_id
_entity_poly.type
_entity_poly.pdbx_seq_one_letter_code
_entity_poly.pdbx_strand_id
1 'polypeptide(L)'
;MEAIHLNNALRPHPYASRSIIVKPDPPQVGVATTIAIGLKNPGPGTVVVKRIEVKVARFGMGVPWEELTPIGPFTLPANPDHIEEVTMEWTPTQGGHRCLRAAIYVEPLPQPLRVGRNLEVIESAADRIWWRVPFHLGNPENERVPLLLQLGGSDPDAVDMRVLVNGRPVHPRRPVWLNAKEEVDAEVLLQARTDGAIESVNTVESILGGQLLDGIEVVVHRPARWSAHTPEKTEQDVMAYEAALAMV
;
A
#
# COMPACT_ATOMS: atom_id res chain seq x y z
N MET A 1 12.13 -8.65 -11.16
CA MET A 1 10.79 -8.91 -10.61
C MET A 1 10.95 -9.79 -9.40
N GLU A 2 10.40 -9.38 -8.26
CA GLU A 2 10.26 -10.29 -7.13
C GLU A 2 9.04 -11.18 -7.39
N ALA A 3 9.23 -12.49 -7.26
CA ALA A 3 8.16 -13.46 -7.45
C ALA A 3 7.49 -13.82 -6.13
N ILE A 4 6.20 -14.15 -6.18
CA ILE A 4 5.48 -14.70 -5.05
C ILE A 4 5.94 -16.14 -4.85
N HIS A 5 6.52 -16.43 -3.67
CA HIS A 5 6.95 -17.79 -3.33
C HIS A 5 5.77 -18.60 -2.79
N LEU A 6 5.50 -19.73 -3.41
CA LEU A 6 4.35 -20.56 -3.06
C LEU A 6 4.55 -21.39 -1.79
N ASN A 7 5.80 -21.63 -1.33
CA ASN A 7 6.04 -22.43 -0.13
C ASN A 7 6.91 -21.74 0.93
N ASN A 8 6.76 -20.46 1.20
CA ASN A 8 7.37 -19.97 2.23
C ASN A 8 7.39 -18.79 3.00
N ALA A 9 8.10 -18.63 3.77
CA ALA A 9 8.32 -17.94 5.00
C ALA A 9 8.79 -16.48 4.91
N LEU A 10 9.32 -16.03 3.84
CA LEU A 10 9.71 -14.64 3.61
C LEU A 10 8.67 -13.97 2.72
N ARG A 11 7.60 -13.49 3.35
CA ARG A 11 6.60 -12.70 2.64
C ARG A 11 7.11 -11.26 2.54
N PRO A 12 7.19 -10.69 1.32
CA PRO A 12 7.27 -9.24 1.19
C PRO A 12 6.05 -8.61 1.88
N HIS A 13 6.14 -7.34 2.22
CA HIS A 13 5.02 -6.61 2.81
C HIS A 13 3.76 -6.83 1.94
N PRO A 14 2.62 -7.25 2.50
CA PRO A 14 1.49 -7.76 1.70
C PRO A 14 0.84 -6.69 0.81
N TYR A 15 1.14 -5.42 0.99
CA TYR A 15 0.61 -4.29 0.21
C TYR A 15 1.68 -3.50 -0.56
N ALA A 16 2.94 -3.97 -0.56
CA ALA A 16 4.07 -3.33 -1.23
C ALA A 16 4.84 -4.27 -2.15
N SER A 17 4.21 -5.33 -2.62
CA SER A 17 4.89 -6.36 -3.38
C SER A 17 5.25 -5.92 -4.80
N ARG A 18 6.53 -6.05 -5.15
CA ARG A 18 7.03 -5.95 -6.52
C ARG A 18 6.68 -7.16 -7.40
N SER A 19 5.96 -8.12 -6.87
CA SER A 19 5.47 -9.27 -7.63
C SER A 19 4.34 -8.94 -8.59
N ILE A 20 3.75 -7.74 -8.47
CA ILE A 20 2.74 -7.23 -9.40
C ILE A 20 3.39 -6.16 -10.27
N ILE A 21 3.42 -6.36 -11.58
CA ILE A 21 3.87 -5.39 -12.57
C ILE A 21 2.66 -4.86 -13.33
N VAL A 22 2.70 -3.57 -13.66
CA VAL A 22 1.65 -2.88 -14.41
C VAL A 22 2.28 -2.21 -15.62
N LYS A 23 1.67 -2.30 -16.80
CA LYS A 23 2.13 -1.66 -18.03
C LYS A 23 0.93 -1.10 -18.81
N PRO A 24 0.86 0.24 -19.07
CA PRO A 24 1.81 1.27 -18.64
C PRO A 24 1.81 1.48 -17.12
N ASP A 25 2.91 2.01 -16.58
CA ASP A 25 3.06 2.38 -15.18
C ASP A 25 3.47 3.88 -15.11
N PRO A 26 2.61 4.79 -14.61
CA PRO A 26 1.28 4.53 -14.05
C PRO A 26 0.21 4.17 -15.11
N PRO A 27 -0.87 3.49 -14.72
CA PRO A 27 -2.01 3.23 -15.59
C PRO A 27 -2.69 4.53 -16.02
N GLN A 28 -3.25 4.55 -17.24
CA GLN A 28 -3.94 5.72 -17.78
C GLN A 28 -5.42 5.42 -17.99
N VAL A 29 -6.28 6.41 -17.69
CA VAL A 29 -7.73 6.28 -17.88
C VAL A 29 -8.07 5.98 -19.34
N GLY A 30 -8.89 4.97 -19.58
CA GLY A 30 -9.33 4.54 -20.92
C GLY A 30 -8.27 3.76 -21.71
N VAL A 31 -7.09 3.53 -21.16
CA VAL A 31 -6.00 2.77 -21.82
C VAL A 31 -5.92 1.37 -21.23
N ALA A 32 -5.91 0.35 -22.10
CA ALA A 32 -5.70 -1.01 -21.67
C ALA A 32 -4.34 -1.15 -20.95
N THR A 33 -4.38 -1.70 -19.76
CA THR A 33 -3.25 -1.84 -18.86
C THR A 33 -3.04 -3.32 -18.58
N THR A 34 -1.86 -3.83 -18.85
CA THR A 34 -1.48 -5.19 -18.50
C THR A 34 -1.05 -5.25 -17.04
N ILE A 35 -1.67 -6.12 -16.26
CA ILE A 35 -1.25 -6.50 -14.92
C ILE A 35 -0.57 -7.86 -15.01
N ALA A 36 0.69 -7.97 -14.63
CA ALA A 36 1.44 -9.22 -14.60
C ALA A 36 1.78 -9.61 -13.16
N ILE A 37 1.51 -10.86 -12.80
CA ILE A 37 1.80 -11.43 -11.49
C ILE A 37 2.88 -12.49 -11.66
N GLY A 38 4.04 -12.28 -11.02
CA GLY A 38 5.14 -13.23 -11.05
C GLY A 38 4.96 -14.32 -9.99
N LEU A 39 4.90 -15.57 -10.41
CA LEU A 39 4.81 -16.74 -9.55
C LEU A 39 6.10 -17.56 -9.64
N LYS A 40 6.56 -18.07 -8.50
CA LYS A 40 7.72 -18.95 -8.43
C LYS A 40 7.39 -20.16 -7.53
N ASN A 41 7.63 -21.35 -8.04
CA ASN A 41 7.49 -22.56 -7.26
C ASN A 41 8.88 -23.19 -7.01
N PRO A 42 9.55 -22.85 -5.88
CA PRO A 42 10.83 -23.41 -5.51
C PRO A 42 10.70 -24.80 -4.85
N GLY A 43 9.49 -25.31 -4.66
CA GLY A 43 9.24 -26.61 -4.07
C GLY A 43 9.65 -27.77 -4.97
N PRO A 44 9.71 -29.01 -4.43
CA PRO A 44 10.17 -30.18 -5.16
C PRO A 44 9.11 -30.78 -6.12
N GLY A 45 7.88 -30.31 -6.07
CA GLY A 45 6.77 -30.85 -6.88
C GLY A 45 5.92 -29.77 -7.53
N THR A 46 5.18 -30.18 -8.56
CA THR A 46 4.18 -29.33 -9.22
C THR A 46 3.07 -28.93 -8.23
N VAL A 47 2.63 -27.68 -8.29
CA VAL A 47 1.49 -27.20 -7.53
C VAL A 47 0.33 -26.82 -8.46
N VAL A 48 -0.89 -26.96 -7.95
CA VAL A 48 -2.11 -26.55 -8.67
C VAL A 48 -2.52 -25.17 -8.17
N VAL A 49 -2.49 -24.18 -9.05
CA VAL A 49 -3.08 -22.88 -8.82
C VAL A 49 -4.55 -22.97 -9.24
N LYS A 50 -5.46 -22.95 -8.26
CA LYS A 50 -6.92 -23.05 -8.52
C LYS A 50 -7.45 -21.81 -9.21
N ARG A 51 -7.03 -20.65 -8.72
CA ARG A 51 -7.39 -19.34 -9.28
C ARG A 51 -6.50 -18.24 -8.72
N ILE A 52 -6.43 -17.16 -9.47
CA ILE A 52 -5.88 -15.89 -9.02
C ILE A 52 -7.02 -14.87 -9.11
N GLU A 53 -7.36 -14.26 -7.98
CA GLU A 53 -8.27 -13.12 -7.91
C GLU A 53 -7.47 -11.84 -7.85
N VAL A 54 -7.70 -10.95 -8.80
CA VAL A 54 -7.09 -9.59 -8.76
C VAL A 54 -8.19 -8.59 -8.52
N LYS A 55 -7.95 -7.69 -7.58
CA LYS A 55 -8.88 -6.63 -7.20
C LYS A 55 -8.19 -5.28 -7.27
N VAL A 56 -8.94 -4.27 -7.65
CA VAL A 56 -8.51 -2.88 -7.75
C VAL A 56 -9.34 -2.05 -6.79
N ALA A 57 -8.71 -1.10 -6.09
CA ALA A 57 -9.40 -0.11 -5.28
C ALA A 57 -8.80 1.28 -5.44
N ARG A 58 -9.51 2.30 -4.98
CA ARG A 58 -8.91 3.61 -4.73
C ARG A 58 -7.82 3.47 -3.69
N PHE A 59 -6.82 4.36 -3.72
CA PHE A 59 -5.76 4.35 -2.71
C PHE A 59 -6.34 4.58 -1.32
N GLY A 60 -6.22 3.57 -0.46
CA GLY A 60 -6.79 3.63 0.88
C GLY A 60 -6.84 2.28 1.57
N MET A 61 -7.37 2.28 2.78
CA MET A 61 -7.51 1.11 3.63
C MET A 61 -8.99 0.88 3.94
N GLY A 62 -9.45 -0.38 3.83
CA GLY A 62 -10.84 -0.75 4.08
C GLY A 62 -11.85 -0.22 3.06
N VAL A 63 -11.38 0.31 1.95
CA VAL A 63 -12.22 0.80 0.85
C VAL A 63 -12.79 -0.34 0.02
N PRO A 64 -13.91 -0.12 -0.71
CA PRO A 64 -14.47 -1.13 -1.61
C PRO A 64 -13.51 -1.52 -2.71
N TRP A 65 -13.42 -2.83 -3.00
CA TRP A 65 -12.61 -3.42 -4.04
C TRP A 65 -13.45 -3.80 -5.25
N GLU A 66 -13.01 -3.41 -6.43
CA GLU A 66 -13.53 -3.88 -7.71
C GLU A 66 -12.80 -5.18 -8.08
N GLU A 67 -13.54 -6.23 -8.38
CA GLU A 67 -12.97 -7.53 -8.76
C GLU A 67 -12.80 -7.60 -10.27
N LEU A 68 -11.59 -7.96 -10.70
CA LEU A 68 -11.29 -8.23 -12.10
C LEU A 68 -11.56 -9.71 -12.41
N THR A 69 -11.60 -10.07 -13.71
CA THR A 69 -11.85 -11.44 -14.12
C THR A 69 -10.80 -12.40 -13.54
N PRO A 70 -11.17 -13.43 -12.77
CA PRO A 70 -10.22 -14.38 -12.21
C PRO A 70 -9.49 -15.19 -13.28
N ILE A 71 -8.25 -15.59 -12.99
CA ILE A 71 -7.41 -16.42 -13.85
C ILE A 71 -7.30 -17.83 -13.25
N GLY A 72 -7.32 -18.83 -14.07
CA GLY A 72 -7.11 -20.24 -13.68
C GLY A 72 -8.28 -21.16 -14.00
N PRO A 73 -8.17 -22.46 -13.65
CA PRO A 73 -7.03 -23.11 -12.99
C PRO A 73 -5.87 -23.45 -13.94
N PHE A 74 -4.66 -23.61 -13.39
CA PHE A 74 -3.45 -24.06 -14.09
C PHE A 74 -2.45 -24.76 -13.14
N THR A 75 -1.45 -25.44 -13.70
CA THR A 75 -0.38 -26.07 -12.92
C THR A 75 0.91 -25.27 -13.03
N LEU A 76 1.64 -25.16 -11.94
CA LEU A 76 2.95 -24.51 -11.87
C LEU A 76 4.02 -25.55 -11.52
N PRO A 77 4.89 -25.91 -12.49
CA PRO A 77 5.95 -26.89 -12.27
C PRO A 77 6.93 -26.45 -11.18
N ALA A 78 7.58 -27.43 -10.56
CA ALA A 78 8.72 -27.16 -9.69
C ALA A 78 9.86 -26.58 -10.53
N ASN A 79 10.20 -25.33 -10.29
CA ASN A 79 11.35 -24.66 -10.92
C ASN A 79 11.82 -23.48 -10.06
N PRO A 80 12.91 -23.65 -9.29
CA PRO A 80 13.41 -22.59 -8.43
C PRO A 80 14.01 -21.39 -9.17
N ASP A 81 14.32 -21.56 -10.47
CA ASP A 81 15.00 -20.54 -11.25
C ASP A 81 14.09 -19.81 -12.27
N HIS A 82 12.84 -20.27 -12.37
CA HIS A 82 11.88 -19.69 -13.31
C HIS A 82 10.76 -18.93 -12.59
N ILE A 83 10.39 -17.79 -13.16
CA ILE A 83 9.22 -17.00 -12.76
C ILE A 83 8.19 -17.13 -13.87
N GLU A 84 7.06 -17.73 -13.55
CA GLU A 84 5.89 -17.75 -14.43
C GLU A 84 5.16 -16.42 -14.32
N GLU A 85 5.00 -15.71 -15.43
CA GLU A 85 4.23 -14.46 -15.49
C GLU A 85 2.80 -14.76 -15.91
N VAL A 86 1.87 -14.54 -14.99
CA VAL A 86 0.43 -14.63 -15.27
C VAL A 86 -0.10 -13.23 -15.51
N THR A 87 -0.65 -12.99 -16.71
CA THR A 87 -1.09 -11.67 -17.13
C THR A 87 -2.59 -11.55 -17.26
N MET A 88 -3.12 -10.34 -17.03
CA MET A 88 -4.49 -9.95 -17.31
C MET A 88 -4.56 -8.51 -17.80
N GLU A 89 -5.65 -8.14 -18.46
CA GLU A 89 -5.89 -6.78 -18.88
C GLU A 89 -6.90 -6.09 -17.97
N TRP A 90 -6.66 -4.82 -17.73
CA TRP A 90 -7.54 -3.93 -17.01
C TRP A 90 -7.54 -2.56 -17.68
N THR A 91 -8.72 -1.96 -17.84
CA THR A 91 -8.86 -0.60 -18.35
C THR A 91 -9.40 0.30 -17.26
N PRO A 92 -8.56 1.19 -16.66
CA PRO A 92 -9.03 2.13 -15.66
C PRO A 92 -10.14 3.04 -16.17
N THR A 93 -11.24 3.13 -15.46
CA THR A 93 -12.36 4.03 -15.78
C THR A 93 -12.27 5.38 -15.07
N GLN A 94 -11.43 5.49 -14.06
CA GLN A 94 -11.25 6.69 -13.25
C GLN A 94 -9.76 6.94 -12.96
N GLY A 95 -9.38 8.20 -12.88
CA GLY A 95 -8.04 8.64 -12.53
C GLY A 95 -7.74 8.52 -11.01
N GLY A 96 -6.55 8.99 -10.64
CA GLY A 96 -6.04 8.98 -9.26
C GLY A 96 -5.33 7.67 -8.88
N HIS A 97 -4.87 7.64 -7.63
CA HIS A 97 -4.15 6.49 -7.09
C HIS A 97 -4.99 5.25 -7.01
N ARG A 98 -4.39 4.10 -7.29
CA ARG A 98 -5.02 2.79 -7.23
C ARG A 98 -4.18 1.81 -6.42
N CYS A 99 -4.85 0.98 -5.64
CA CYS A 99 -4.26 -0.21 -5.04
C CYS A 99 -4.63 -1.43 -5.86
N LEU A 100 -3.68 -2.32 -6.06
CA LEU A 100 -3.89 -3.65 -6.61
C LEU A 100 -3.69 -4.68 -5.51
N ARG A 101 -4.52 -5.71 -5.50
CA ARG A 101 -4.37 -6.88 -4.63
C ARG A 101 -4.57 -8.14 -5.46
N ALA A 102 -3.65 -9.09 -5.32
CA ALA A 102 -3.82 -10.42 -5.85
C ALA A 102 -3.94 -11.44 -4.72
N ALA A 103 -4.92 -12.34 -4.83
CA ALA A 103 -5.08 -13.49 -3.96
C ALA A 103 -4.92 -14.76 -4.79
N ILE A 104 -3.88 -15.54 -4.49
CA ILE A 104 -3.50 -16.75 -5.22
C ILE A 104 -3.92 -17.96 -4.39
N TYR A 105 -4.89 -18.73 -4.91
CA TYR A 105 -5.40 -19.93 -4.27
C TYR A 105 -4.66 -21.15 -4.81
N VAL A 106 -3.89 -21.82 -3.95
CA VAL A 106 -2.99 -22.92 -4.29
C VAL A 106 -3.32 -24.16 -3.47
N GLU A 107 -3.36 -25.32 -4.08
CA GLU A 107 -3.46 -26.60 -3.35
C GLU A 107 -2.07 -26.98 -2.77
N PRO A 108 -2.02 -27.53 -1.56
CA PRO A 108 -3.09 -27.76 -0.57
C PRO A 108 -3.25 -26.63 0.47
N LEU A 109 -2.86 -25.40 0.16
CA LEU A 109 -2.89 -24.30 1.13
C LEU A 109 -4.34 -23.96 1.54
N PRO A 110 -4.63 -23.86 2.86
CA PRO A 110 -5.98 -23.56 3.35
C PRO A 110 -6.34 -22.07 3.16
N GLN A 111 -5.33 -21.19 3.02
CA GLN A 111 -5.52 -19.77 2.81
C GLN A 111 -4.80 -19.31 1.55
N PRO A 112 -5.35 -18.33 0.81
CA PRO A 112 -4.67 -17.78 -0.34
C PRO A 112 -3.40 -17.01 0.06
N LEU A 113 -2.41 -17.05 -0.82
CA LEU A 113 -1.28 -16.12 -0.77
C LEU A 113 -1.79 -14.76 -1.25
N ARG A 114 -1.53 -13.71 -0.49
CA ARG A 114 -2.00 -12.36 -0.81
C ARG A 114 -0.81 -11.44 -0.98
N VAL A 115 -0.88 -10.64 -2.03
CA VAL A 115 0.07 -9.55 -2.28
C VAL A 115 -0.70 -8.33 -2.76
N GLY A 116 -0.19 -7.17 -2.42
CA GLY A 116 -0.75 -5.91 -2.88
C GLY A 116 0.33 -5.01 -3.46
N ARG A 117 -0.06 -4.05 -4.24
CA ARG A 117 0.79 -2.99 -4.75
C ARG A 117 0.04 -1.68 -4.72
N ASN A 118 0.66 -0.67 -4.10
CA ASN A 118 0.29 0.72 -4.30
C ASN A 118 1.00 1.22 -5.57
N LEU A 119 0.30 1.97 -6.39
CA LEU A 119 0.80 2.39 -7.70
C LEU A 119 1.48 3.75 -7.67
N GLU A 120 1.83 4.27 -6.50
CA GLU A 120 2.54 5.54 -6.42
C GLU A 120 3.81 5.48 -5.58
N VAL A 121 4.85 6.04 -6.17
CA VAL A 121 6.10 6.38 -5.52
C VAL A 121 6.17 7.90 -5.44
N ILE A 122 6.34 8.45 -4.24
CA ILE A 122 6.59 9.87 -4.09
C ILE A 122 8.05 10.15 -4.39
N GLU A 123 8.30 10.72 -5.56
CA GLU A 123 9.56 11.38 -5.85
C GLU A 123 9.50 12.80 -5.29
N SER A 124 10.30 13.11 -4.27
CA SER A 124 10.38 14.46 -3.76
C SER A 124 11.41 15.28 -4.51
N ALA A 125 11.07 16.54 -4.81
CA ALA A 125 12.09 17.53 -5.10
C ALA A 125 13.08 17.65 -3.92
N ALA A 126 14.36 17.88 -4.23
CA ALA A 126 15.45 17.90 -3.25
C ALA A 126 15.27 18.95 -2.12
N ASP A 127 14.35 19.89 -2.28
CA ASP A 127 14.04 21.00 -1.38
C ASP A 127 12.86 20.74 -0.42
N ARG A 128 12.15 19.60 -0.56
CA ARG A 128 11.02 19.29 0.31
C ARG A 128 11.45 18.68 1.62
N ILE A 129 10.86 19.18 2.70
CA ILE A 129 10.97 18.61 4.06
C ILE A 129 9.67 18.00 4.55
N TRP A 130 8.55 18.27 3.84
CA TRP A 130 7.23 17.72 4.13
C TRP A 130 6.60 17.10 2.91
N TRP A 131 5.92 15.96 3.13
CA TRP A 131 5.10 15.31 2.11
C TRP A 131 3.72 15.01 2.70
N ARG A 132 2.70 15.27 1.91
CA ARG A 132 1.31 14.94 2.24
C ARG A 132 0.82 13.89 1.25
N VAL A 133 0.34 12.78 1.77
CA VAL A 133 -0.18 11.67 0.98
C VAL A 133 -1.63 11.43 1.33
N PRO A 134 -2.58 11.95 0.55
CA PRO A 134 -3.98 11.69 0.79
C PRO A 134 -4.33 10.24 0.49
N PHE A 135 -5.20 9.66 1.32
CA PHE A 135 -5.76 8.33 1.11
C PHE A 135 -7.17 8.24 1.69
N HIS A 136 -7.88 7.14 1.42
CA HIS A 136 -9.19 6.88 1.99
C HIS A 136 -9.11 5.81 3.07
N LEU A 137 -9.79 6.03 4.20
CA LEU A 137 -9.94 5.05 5.26
C LEU A 137 -11.40 4.61 5.33
N GLY A 138 -11.66 3.32 5.17
CA GLY A 138 -13.00 2.76 5.11
C GLY A 138 -13.26 1.66 6.13
N ASN A 139 -14.53 1.51 6.50
CA ASN A 139 -15.04 0.38 7.26
C ASN A 139 -15.76 -0.60 6.31
N PRO A 140 -15.18 -1.78 6.01
CA PRO A 140 -15.83 -2.76 5.13
C PRO A 140 -16.98 -3.53 5.81
N GLU A 141 -17.14 -3.41 7.13
CA GLU A 141 -18.14 -4.14 7.89
C GLU A 141 -19.53 -3.49 7.83
N ASN A 142 -20.55 -4.27 8.20
CA ASN A 142 -21.94 -3.81 8.24
C ASN A 142 -22.32 -3.19 9.61
N GLU A 143 -21.35 -2.99 10.48
CA GLU A 143 -21.51 -2.39 11.81
C GLU A 143 -20.43 -1.35 12.08
N ARG A 144 -20.61 -0.57 13.14
CA ARG A 144 -19.62 0.40 13.59
C ARG A 144 -18.43 -0.31 14.22
N VAL A 145 -17.21 -0.01 13.74
CA VAL A 145 -16.00 -0.68 14.22
C VAL A 145 -14.91 0.30 14.68
N PRO A 146 -14.06 -0.12 15.62
CA PRO A 146 -12.83 0.59 15.98
C PRO A 146 -11.67 0.12 15.10
N LEU A 147 -11.10 1.00 14.30
CA LEU A 147 -9.88 0.74 13.55
C LEU A 147 -8.68 1.33 14.28
N LEU A 148 -7.70 0.51 14.61
CA LEU A 148 -6.41 0.98 15.13
C LEU A 148 -5.47 1.20 13.95
N LEU A 149 -4.86 2.39 13.86
CA LEU A 149 -3.84 2.69 12.86
C LEU A 149 -2.46 2.46 13.45
N GLN A 150 -1.70 1.56 12.83
CA GLN A 150 -0.33 1.28 13.20
C GLN A 150 0.60 1.90 12.16
N LEU A 151 1.63 2.59 12.64
CA LEU A 151 2.62 3.27 11.81
C LEU A 151 3.94 2.50 11.87
N GLY A 152 4.58 2.32 10.72
CA GLY A 152 5.88 1.70 10.58
C GLY A 152 6.76 2.46 9.59
N GLY A 153 8.07 2.44 9.81
CA GLY A 153 9.03 3.07 8.89
C GLY A 153 10.36 2.34 8.93
N SER A 154 11.02 2.25 7.78
CA SER A 154 12.34 1.62 7.66
C SER A 154 13.46 2.47 8.28
N ASP A 155 13.25 3.78 8.35
CA ASP A 155 14.18 4.75 8.94
C ASP A 155 13.42 5.81 9.74
N PRO A 156 13.03 5.51 10.99
CA PRO A 156 12.29 6.45 11.83
C PRO A 156 13.15 7.64 12.31
N ASP A 157 14.47 7.54 12.20
CA ASP A 157 15.37 8.63 12.55
C ASP A 157 15.48 9.66 11.42
N ALA A 158 15.27 9.25 10.18
CA ALA A 158 15.29 10.14 9.02
C ALA A 158 13.92 10.75 8.69
N VAL A 159 12.81 10.05 9.00
CA VAL A 159 11.46 10.49 8.65
C VAL A 159 10.52 10.35 9.85
N ASP A 160 9.91 11.45 10.24
CA ASP A 160 8.75 11.45 11.16
C ASP A 160 7.46 11.24 10.37
N MET A 161 6.55 10.42 10.90
CA MET A 161 5.30 10.10 10.24
C MET A 161 4.11 10.32 11.18
N ARG A 162 3.06 10.94 10.64
CA ARG A 162 1.82 11.22 11.35
C ARG A 162 0.63 10.98 10.41
N VAL A 163 -0.52 10.66 10.98
CA VAL A 163 -1.76 10.46 10.21
C VAL A 163 -2.83 11.43 10.69
N LEU A 164 -3.51 12.04 9.73
CA LEU A 164 -4.73 12.80 9.96
C LEU A 164 -5.92 12.01 9.42
N VAL A 165 -7.04 12.03 10.12
CA VAL A 165 -8.33 11.53 9.65
C VAL A 165 -9.34 12.66 9.76
N ASN A 166 -10.00 13.02 8.65
CA ASN A 166 -10.84 14.21 8.55
C ASN A 166 -10.16 15.49 9.07
N GLY A 167 -8.87 15.65 8.74
CA GLY A 167 -8.04 16.78 9.16
C GLY A 167 -7.62 16.79 10.65
N ARG A 168 -7.94 15.74 11.41
CA ARG A 168 -7.60 15.62 12.83
C ARG A 168 -6.50 14.59 13.05
N PRO A 169 -5.49 14.87 13.90
CA PRO A 169 -4.42 13.93 14.17
C PRO A 169 -4.95 12.66 14.86
N VAL A 170 -4.44 11.54 14.42
CA VAL A 170 -4.75 10.23 15.01
C VAL A 170 -3.70 9.88 16.05
N HIS A 171 -4.16 9.58 17.26
CA HIS A 171 -3.28 9.08 18.31
C HIS A 171 -2.99 7.58 18.10
N PRO A 172 -1.71 7.12 18.08
CA PRO A 172 -1.36 5.73 17.77
C PRO A 172 -1.99 4.65 18.66
N ARG A 173 -2.50 5.02 19.83
CA ARG A 173 -3.13 4.11 20.81
C ARG A 173 -4.64 4.27 20.92
N ARG A 174 -5.25 5.13 20.11
CA ARG A 174 -6.70 5.35 20.12
C ARG A 174 -7.30 4.91 18.80
N PRO A 175 -8.37 4.12 18.81
CA PRO A 175 -9.00 3.70 17.58
C PRO A 175 -9.75 4.86 16.91
N VAL A 176 -9.75 4.85 15.59
CA VAL A 176 -10.66 5.64 14.76
C VAL A 176 -11.96 4.86 14.66
N TRP A 177 -13.07 5.47 15.07
CA TRP A 177 -14.38 4.84 14.98
C TRP A 177 -15.05 5.21 13.65
N LEU A 178 -15.38 4.20 12.85
CA LEU A 178 -16.11 4.37 11.60
C LEU A 178 -17.46 3.64 11.68
N ASN A 179 -18.52 4.27 11.19
CA ASN A 179 -19.83 3.63 11.07
C ASN A 179 -19.80 2.52 10.00
N ALA A 180 -20.88 1.73 9.92
CA ALA A 180 -21.03 0.70 8.90
C ALA A 180 -20.86 1.30 7.50
N LYS A 181 -19.94 0.71 6.70
CA LYS A 181 -19.63 1.14 5.32
C LYS A 181 -19.18 2.60 5.16
N GLU A 182 -18.84 3.27 6.28
CA GLU A 182 -18.32 4.63 6.23
C GLU A 182 -16.92 4.66 5.60
N GLU A 183 -16.69 5.68 4.79
CA GLU A 183 -15.40 6.01 4.21
C GLU A 183 -15.09 7.47 4.51
N VAL A 184 -13.88 7.76 4.93
CA VAL A 184 -13.42 9.09 5.32
C VAL A 184 -12.11 9.44 4.65
N ASP A 185 -11.85 10.72 4.47
CA ASP A 185 -10.58 11.21 3.97
C ASP A 185 -9.52 11.17 5.08
N ALA A 186 -8.34 10.71 4.69
CA ALA A 186 -7.17 10.65 5.55
C ALA A 186 -5.92 11.11 4.82
N GLU A 187 -4.90 11.49 5.57
CA GLU A 187 -3.60 11.91 5.03
C GLU A 187 -2.47 11.34 5.87
N VAL A 188 -1.41 10.88 5.21
CA VAL A 188 -0.12 10.67 5.85
C VAL A 188 0.70 11.92 5.70
N LEU A 189 1.20 12.45 6.82
CA LEU A 189 2.20 13.51 6.84
C LEU A 189 3.55 12.89 7.13
N LEU A 190 4.52 13.17 6.29
CA LEU A 190 5.90 12.71 6.43
C LEU A 190 6.81 13.94 6.54
N GLN A 191 7.68 13.96 7.54
CA GLN A 191 8.65 15.02 7.74
C GLN A 191 10.06 14.46 7.73
N ALA A 192 10.95 15.07 6.93
CA ALA A 192 12.36 14.77 7.01
C ALA A 192 12.96 15.33 8.30
N ARG A 193 13.69 14.49 9.03
CA ARG A 193 14.44 14.87 10.24
C ARG A 193 15.91 15.17 9.97
N THR A 194 16.41 14.87 8.78
CA THR A 194 17.79 15.05 8.37
C THR A 194 17.86 15.90 7.11
N ASP A 195 19.00 16.53 6.86
CA ASP A 195 19.26 17.29 5.63
C ASP A 195 19.90 16.43 4.53
N GLY A 196 20.23 15.19 4.86
CA GLY A 196 20.87 14.24 3.94
C GLY A 196 19.93 13.57 2.95
N ALA A 197 20.49 12.64 2.18
CA ALA A 197 19.69 11.73 1.38
C ALA A 197 18.75 10.91 2.26
N ILE A 198 17.54 10.65 1.77
CA ILE A 198 16.56 9.80 2.42
C ILE A 198 16.08 8.76 1.42
N GLU A 199 16.10 7.50 1.83
CA GLU A 199 15.40 6.42 1.19
C GLU A 199 14.66 5.66 2.30
N SER A 200 13.38 5.93 2.45
CA SER A 200 12.57 5.40 3.54
C SER A 200 11.26 4.83 3.03
N VAL A 201 10.95 3.62 3.48
CA VAL A 201 9.68 2.95 3.26
C VAL A 201 8.83 3.13 4.51
N ASN A 202 7.69 3.77 4.37
CA ASN A 202 6.80 4.13 5.46
C ASN A 202 5.45 3.44 5.26
N THR A 203 4.90 2.87 6.33
CA THR A 203 3.66 2.09 6.25
C THR A 203 2.62 2.60 7.23
N VAL A 204 1.37 2.57 6.81
CA VAL A 204 0.21 2.76 7.68
C VAL A 204 -0.66 1.53 7.54
N GLU A 205 -0.90 0.84 8.62
CA GLU A 205 -1.70 -0.38 8.70
C GLU A 205 -2.98 -0.13 9.47
N SER A 206 -4.11 -0.63 8.98
CA SER A 206 -5.37 -0.65 9.72
C SER A 206 -5.59 -2.02 10.34
N ILE A 207 -5.81 -2.03 11.64
CA ILE A 207 -6.02 -3.23 12.45
C ILE A 207 -7.46 -3.24 12.95
N LEU A 208 -8.17 -4.33 12.69
CA LEU A 208 -9.51 -4.58 13.18
C LEU A 208 -9.55 -5.87 13.99
N GLY A 209 -9.98 -5.81 15.25
CA GLY A 209 -10.04 -7.00 16.11
C GLY A 209 -8.70 -7.69 16.32
N GLY A 210 -7.58 -6.97 16.24
CA GLY A 210 -6.22 -7.52 16.35
C GLY A 210 -5.69 -8.17 15.06
N GLN A 211 -6.42 -8.09 13.95
CA GLN A 211 -6.01 -8.60 12.65
C GLN A 211 -5.74 -7.46 11.67
N LEU A 212 -4.72 -7.63 10.84
CA LEU A 212 -4.44 -6.69 9.74
C LEU A 212 -5.61 -6.74 8.74
N LEU A 213 -6.31 -5.61 8.61
CA LEU A 213 -7.37 -5.44 7.62
C LEU A 213 -6.78 -5.05 6.28
N ASP A 214 -5.94 -4.00 6.27
CA ASP A 214 -5.32 -3.46 5.07
C ASP A 214 -4.16 -2.53 5.43
N GLY A 215 -3.39 -2.06 4.42
CA GLY A 215 -2.31 -1.12 4.63
C GLY A 215 -1.92 -0.36 3.38
N ILE A 216 -1.26 0.76 3.57
CA ILE A 216 -0.63 1.54 2.52
C ILE A 216 0.87 1.67 2.80
N GLU A 217 1.64 1.75 1.72
CA GLU A 217 3.07 2.03 1.77
C GLU A 217 3.36 3.34 1.04
N VAL A 218 4.22 4.13 1.64
CA VAL A 218 4.72 5.37 1.06
C VAL A 218 6.24 5.33 1.05
N VAL A 219 6.82 5.36 -0.15
CA VAL A 219 8.27 5.44 -0.32
C VAL A 219 8.67 6.91 -0.43
N VAL A 220 9.56 7.35 0.45
CA VAL A 220 10.17 8.67 0.38
C VAL A 220 11.58 8.53 -0.17
N HIS A 221 11.83 9.17 -1.28
CA HIS A 221 13.15 9.25 -1.87
C HIS A 221 13.57 10.72 -1.98
N ARG A 222 14.68 11.09 -1.36
CA ARG A 222 15.30 12.42 -1.44
C ARG A 222 16.80 12.29 -1.74
N PRO A 223 17.31 12.87 -2.83
CA PRO A 223 18.73 12.78 -3.19
C PRO A 223 19.63 13.56 -2.21
N ALA A 224 20.91 13.21 -2.16
CA ALA A 224 21.91 13.77 -1.23
C ALA A 224 22.29 15.25 -1.45
N ARG A 225 21.82 15.89 -2.51
CA ARG A 225 22.11 17.31 -2.80
C ARG A 225 20.93 18.19 -2.43
N TRP A 226 20.76 18.40 -1.14
CA TRP A 226 19.77 19.34 -0.64
C TRP A 226 20.45 20.53 0.02
N SER A 227 20.19 21.73 -0.47
CA SER A 227 20.53 22.97 0.23
C SER A 227 19.28 23.50 0.90
N ALA A 228 19.36 23.71 2.22
CA ALA A 228 18.24 24.16 3.03
C ALA A 228 17.68 25.52 2.52
N HIS A 229 16.67 25.46 1.65
CA HIS A 229 15.78 26.58 1.45
C HIS A 229 14.53 26.27 2.27
N THR A 230 14.35 27.00 3.36
CA THR A 230 13.17 26.90 4.22
C THR A 230 11.95 27.43 3.45
N PRO A 231 10.95 26.62 3.13
CA PRO A 231 9.74 27.12 2.46
C PRO A 231 8.86 27.80 3.50
N GLU A 232 8.61 29.09 3.33
CA GLU A 232 7.78 29.91 4.23
C GLU A 232 6.35 29.39 4.50
N LYS A 233 5.84 28.52 3.62
CA LYS A 233 4.48 27.96 3.76
C LYS A 233 4.37 26.72 4.66
N THR A 234 5.46 26.06 4.96
CA THR A 234 5.46 24.78 5.69
C THR A 234 5.40 24.98 7.21
N GLU A 235 5.90 26.08 7.73
CA GLU A 235 5.82 26.40 9.16
C GLU A 235 4.37 26.61 9.62
N GLN A 236 3.52 27.24 8.80
CA GLN A 236 2.10 27.44 9.14
C GLN A 236 1.33 26.11 9.24
N ASP A 237 1.63 25.14 8.38
CA ASP A 237 1.00 23.82 8.41
C ASP A 237 1.44 23.01 9.65
N VAL A 238 2.71 23.15 10.07
CA VAL A 238 3.25 22.51 11.28
C VAL A 238 2.63 23.12 12.53
N MET A 239 2.58 24.42 12.63
CA MET A 239 1.99 25.13 13.78
C MET A 239 0.49 24.82 13.92
N ALA A 240 -0.23 24.73 12.80
CA ALA A 240 -1.64 24.33 12.82
C ALA A 240 -1.83 22.88 13.32
N TYR A 241 -0.91 21.99 12.97
CA TYR A 241 -0.93 20.61 13.44
C TYR A 241 -0.59 20.51 14.94
N GLU A 242 0.47 21.19 15.39
CA GLU A 242 0.86 21.20 16.81
C GLU A 242 -0.21 21.86 17.69
N ALA A 243 -0.85 22.92 17.21
CA ALA A 243 -1.98 23.53 17.89
C ALA A 243 -3.18 22.56 18.00
N ALA A 244 -3.45 21.75 16.96
CA ALA A 244 -4.50 20.74 17.00
C ALA A 244 -4.18 19.59 17.96
N LEU A 245 -2.90 19.22 18.13
CA LEU A 245 -2.47 18.22 19.11
C LEU A 245 -2.57 18.70 20.55
N ALA A 246 -2.34 19.98 20.80
CA ALA A 246 -2.39 20.58 22.13
C ALA A 246 -3.83 20.71 22.67
N MET A 247 -4.84 20.63 21.81
CA MET A 247 -6.28 20.71 22.16
C MET A 247 -6.94 19.37 22.44
N VAL A 248 -6.19 18.25 22.37
CA VAL A 248 -6.67 16.88 22.60
C VAL A 248 -6.00 16.25 23.81
#